data_c952172e664a66ba4a6ce53f97ba50da
#
_entry.id   c952172e664a66ba4a6ce53f97ba50da
#
_cell.length_a   1.000
_cell.length_b   1.000
_cell.length_c   1.000
_cell.angle_alpha   90.00
_cell.angle_beta   90.00
_cell.angle_gamma   90.00
#
_symmetry.space_group_name_H-M   'P 1'
#
loop_
_entity.id
_entity.type
_entity.pdbx_description
1 polymer ?
#
loop_
_entity_poly.entity_id
_entity_poly.type
_entity_poly.pdbx_seq_one_letter_code
_entity_poly.pdbx_strand_id
1 'polypeptide(L)'
;MKKRAVSMILAAAMVCGMMAANVSCVSAKGSDEGKVINIYSWNDEFRQRLEAIYPEVESTSKDGTVTKLKDGTEIHWIVNPNQDGVYQQKLDEALLNQADASADDKVDMFLSETDYVFKYTDKDADVAMPL
;
A
#
# COMPACT_ATOMS: atom_id res chain seq x y z
N MET A 1 -46.03 -37.16 21.71
CA MET A 1 -46.02 -35.71 21.70
C MET A 1 -44.60 -35.15 21.84
N LYS A 2 -43.70 -35.52 20.94
CA LYS A 2 -42.28 -35.05 20.98
C LYS A 2 -41.74 -34.53 19.62
N LYS A 3 -42.62 -34.29 18.66
CA LYS A 3 -42.20 -33.87 17.29
C LYS A 3 -42.56 -32.43 16.91
N ARG A 4 -43.12 -31.63 17.81
CA ARG A 4 -43.53 -30.24 17.52
C ARG A 4 -42.62 -29.18 18.12
N ALA A 5 -41.65 -29.52 18.95
CA ALA A 5 -40.72 -28.57 19.58
C ALA A 5 -39.48 -28.27 18.77
N VAL A 6 -39.11 -29.13 17.80
CA VAL A 6 -37.91 -28.99 17.00
C VAL A 6 -38.09 -28.00 15.81
N SER A 7 -39.37 -27.85 15.38
CA SER A 7 -39.65 -27.00 14.20
C SER A 7 -39.72 -25.50 14.50
N MET A 8 -39.88 -25.10 15.77
CA MET A 8 -39.93 -23.68 16.15
C MET A 8 -38.55 -23.05 16.40
N ILE A 9 -37.55 -23.87 16.67
CA ILE A 9 -36.18 -23.36 16.94
C ILE A 9 -35.48 -23.05 15.63
N LEU A 10 -35.83 -23.70 14.52
CA LEU A 10 -35.23 -23.47 13.23
C LEU A 10 -35.72 -22.18 12.53
N ALA A 11 -36.94 -21.73 12.86
CA ALA A 11 -37.52 -20.51 12.30
C ALA A 11 -36.98 -19.22 12.96
N ALA A 12 -36.56 -19.30 14.24
CA ALA A 12 -36.01 -18.15 14.95
C ALA A 12 -34.55 -17.83 14.55
N ALA A 13 -33.81 -18.83 14.06
CA ALA A 13 -32.41 -18.64 13.63
C ALA A 13 -32.28 -17.96 12.26
N MET A 14 -33.32 -18.02 11.41
CA MET A 14 -33.26 -17.39 10.06
C MET A 14 -33.58 -15.89 10.07
N VAL A 15 -34.25 -15.38 11.09
CA VAL A 15 -34.59 -13.94 11.16
C VAL A 15 -33.44 -13.10 11.71
N CYS A 16 -32.56 -13.67 12.52
CA CYS A 16 -31.36 -12.98 13.01
C CYS A 16 -30.22 -12.92 11.97
N GLY A 17 -30.25 -13.78 10.95
CA GLY A 17 -29.19 -13.79 9.91
C GLY A 17 -29.35 -12.74 8.82
N MET A 18 -30.50 -12.11 8.67
CA MET A 18 -30.77 -11.12 7.62
C MET A 18 -30.59 -9.66 8.06
N MET A 19 -30.43 -9.38 9.35
CA MET A 19 -30.11 -8.02 9.81
C MET A 19 -28.63 -7.76 10.04
N ALA A 20 -27.78 -8.78 9.95
CA ALA A 20 -26.34 -8.62 10.06
C ALA A 20 -25.63 -8.37 8.69
N ALA A 21 -26.37 -8.44 7.58
CA ALA A 21 -25.78 -8.31 6.25
C ALA A 21 -25.76 -6.89 5.69
N ASN A 22 -26.15 -5.87 6.46
CA ASN A 22 -26.09 -4.47 6.06
C ASN A 22 -25.32 -3.56 7.02
N VAL A 23 -24.59 -4.12 7.96
CA VAL A 23 -23.39 -3.47 8.40
C VAL A 23 -22.34 -3.87 7.38
N SER A 24 -22.47 -3.34 6.18
CA SER A 24 -21.28 -3.11 5.37
C SER A 24 -20.37 -2.37 6.31
N CYS A 25 -19.41 -3.07 6.81
CA CYS A 25 -18.22 -2.49 7.32
C CYS A 25 -17.69 -1.57 6.23
N VAL A 26 -18.07 -0.32 6.32
CA VAL A 26 -17.14 0.76 6.05
C VAL A 26 -16.15 0.68 7.21
N SER A 27 -15.64 -0.50 7.43
CA SER A 27 -14.45 -0.75 8.19
C SER A 27 -13.37 -0.22 7.30
N ALA A 28 -12.97 0.96 7.65
CA ALA A 28 -11.61 0.93 8.11
C ALA A 28 -10.69 0.15 7.17
N LYS A 29 -10.71 0.47 5.85
CA LYS A 29 -9.52 0.28 5.05
C LYS A 29 -8.36 1.12 5.60
N GLY A 30 -8.58 1.92 6.60
CA GLY A 30 -7.58 2.73 7.29
C GLY A 30 -6.88 2.05 8.46
N SER A 31 -7.26 0.82 8.86
CA SER A 31 -6.56 0.12 9.96
C SER A 31 -5.55 -0.93 9.49
N ASP A 32 -5.50 -1.22 8.18
CA ASP A 32 -4.53 -2.11 7.56
C ASP A 32 -3.55 -1.35 6.66
N GLU A 33 -3.49 -0.04 6.75
CA GLU A 33 -2.37 0.72 6.20
C GLU A 33 -1.15 0.35 7.05
N GLY A 34 -0.20 -0.37 6.41
CA GLY A 34 1.04 -0.78 7.02
C GLY A 34 1.84 0.41 7.52
N LYS A 35 2.86 0.15 8.33
CA LYS A 35 3.84 1.16 8.73
C LYS A 35 5.06 1.19 7.82
N VAL A 36 4.90 0.74 6.60
CA VAL A 36 5.93 0.72 5.56
C VAL A 36 5.53 1.67 4.45
N ILE A 37 6.47 2.50 4.01
CA ILE A 37 6.36 3.37 2.85
C ILE A 37 7.41 2.92 1.85
N ASN A 38 7.00 2.37 0.72
CA ASN A 38 7.90 1.93 -0.33
C ASN A 38 8.13 3.04 -1.35
N ILE A 39 9.40 3.48 -1.47
CA ILE A 39 9.80 4.54 -2.39
C ILE A 39 10.70 3.97 -3.48
N TYR A 40 10.24 4.04 -4.74
CA TYR A 40 10.99 3.63 -5.90
C TYR A 40 11.83 4.79 -6.44
N SER A 41 13.14 4.55 -6.58
CA SER A 41 14.09 5.53 -7.08
C SER A 41 15.17 4.87 -7.94
N TRP A 42 15.90 5.68 -8.73
CA TRP A 42 16.99 5.15 -9.57
C TRP A 42 18.38 5.33 -8.94
N ASN A 43 18.46 6.06 -7.82
CA ASN A 43 19.67 6.25 -7.02
C ASN A 43 19.34 6.66 -5.59
N ASP A 44 20.36 6.87 -4.76
CA ASP A 44 20.25 7.26 -3.37
C ASP A 44 20.02 8.74 -3.11
N GLU A 45 19.99 9.59 -4.10
CA GLU A 45 20.00 11.04 -3.92
C GLU A 45 18.76 11.51 -3.15
N PHE A 46 17.59 11.00 -3.49
CA PHE A 46 16.36 11.38 -2.80
C PHE A 46 16.38 10.95 -1.33
N ARG A 47 16.83 9.73 -1.04
CA ARG A 47 17.01 9.26 0.34
C ARG A 47 17.94 10.18 1.13
N GLN A 48 19.13 10.46 0.59
CA GLN A 48 20.12 11.31 1.28
C GLN A 48 19.56 12.71 1.56
N ARG A 49 18.80 13.28 0.62
CA ARG A 49 18.17 14.60 0.80
C ARG A 49 17.08 14.55 1.85
N LEU A 50 16.21 13.54 1.83
CA LEU A 50 15.17 13.36 2.82
C LEU A 50 15.77 13.22 4.22
N GLU A 51 16.76 12.35 4.40
CA GLU A 51 17.42 12.12 5.67
C GLU A 51 18.14 13.37 6.23
N ALA A 52 18.63 14.24 5.34
CA ALA A 52 19.30 15.48 5.74
C ALA A 52 18.35 16.55 6.26
N ILE A 53 17.09 16.56 5.84
CA ILE A 53 16.16 17.66 6.14
C ILE A 53 14.94 17.24 6.97
N TYR A 54 14.58 15.94 6.97
CA TYR A 54 13.38 15.49 7.66
C TYR A 54 13.67 15.16 9.13
N PRO A 55 13.10 15.93 10.07
CA PRO A 55 13.48 15.84 11.49
C PRO A 55 12.96 14.58 12.19
N GLU A 56 12.04 13.85 11.55
CA GLU A 56 11.46 12.63 12.11
C GLU A 56 12.27 11.37 11.80
N VAL A 57 13.37 11.47 11.07
CA VAL A 57 14.30 10.36 10.87
C VAL A 57 14.94 9.97 12.22
N GLU A 58 14.83 8.69 12.58
CA GLU A 58 15.45 8.11 13.77
C GLU A 58 16.76 7.42 13.42
N SER A 59 16.76 6.57 12.39
CA SER A 59 17.93 5.80 11.98
C SER A 59 17.81 5.30 10.54
N THR A 60 18.94 4.94 9.97
CA THR A 60 19.03 4.30 8.65
C THR A 60 19.79 2.99 8.75
N SER A 61 19.35 1.96 8.03
CA SER A 61 20.02 0.67 7.94
C SER A 61 21.42 0.83 7.33
N LYS A 62 22.34 -0.09 7.67
CA LYS A 62 23.73 -0.01 7.21
C LYS A 62 23.90 -0.05 5.69
N ASP A 63 22.99 -0.72 5.01
CA ASP A 63 22.95 -0.84 3.55
C ASP A 63 22.14 0.29 2.89
N GLY A 64 21.53 1.18 3.67
CA GLY A 64 20.73 2.29 3.17
C GLY A 64 19.39 1.89 2.55
N THR A 65 18.92 0.67 2.77
CA THR A 65 17.66 0.19 2.19
C THR A 65 16.43 0.57 3.00
N VAL A 66 16.60 0.86 4.31
CA VAL A 66 15.50 1.20 5.21
C VAL A 66 15.85 2.42 6.04
N THR A 67 14.98 3.41 6.05
CA THR A 67 15.02 4.54 6.98
C THR A 67 13.87 4.42 7.95
N LYS A 68 14.16 4.42 9.24
CA LYS A 68 13.17 4.33 10.32
C LYS A 68 12.84 5.72 10.85
N LEU A 69 11.54 5.97 11.03
CA LEU A 69 11.02 7.21 11.61
C LEU A 69 10.71 7.02 13.10
N LYS A 70 10.65 8.12 13.85
CA LYS A 70 10.41 8.13 15.30
C LYS A 70 9.05 7.56 15.72
N ASP A 71 8.07 7.59 14.85
CA ASP A 71 6.73 7.01 15.07
C ASP A 71 6.66 5.50 14.78
N GLY A 72 7.79 4.91 14.36
CA GLY A 72 7.93 3.51 14.01
C GLY A 72 7.58 3.20 12.55
N THR A 73 7.31 4.18 11.72
CA THR A 73 7.17 4.01 10.26
C THR A 73 8.53 3.68 9.66
N GLU A 74 8.56 2.77 8.70
CA GLU A 74 9.76 2.40 7.95
C GLU A 74 9.62 2.86 6.49
N ILE A 75 10.61 3.58 5.98
CA ILE A 75 10.72 3.92 4.56
C ILE A 75 11.64 2.91 3.91
N HIS A 76 11.12 2.12 3.01
CA HIS A 76 11.87 1.16 2.22
C HIS A 76 12.28 1.79 0.89
N TRP A 77 13.57 1.82 0.61
CA TRP A 77 14.15 2.40 -0.59
C TRP A 77 14.39 1.32 -1.64
N ILE A 78 13.56 1.28 -2.67
CA ILE A 78 13.67 0.33 -3.77
C ILE A 78 14.45 1.01 -4.91
N VAL A 79 15.78 0.83 -4.87
CA VAL A 79 16.69 1.48 -5.82
C VAL A 79 16.95 0.56 -7.01
N ASN A 80 16.55 0.99 -8.20
CA ASN A 80 16.82 0.32 -9.45
C ASN A 80 17.53 1.30 -10.39
N PRO A 81 18.68 0.94 -10.98
CA PRO A 81 19.43 1.86 -11.83
C PRO A 81 18.63 2.27 -13.06
N ASN A 82 18.78 3.53 -13.49
CA ASN A 82 18.09 4.07 -14.68
C ASN A 82 18.77 3.67 -16.02
N GLN A 83 19.79 2.80 -15.98
CA GLN A 83 20.44 2.30 -17.19
C GLN A 83 19.51 1.36 -17.95
N ASP A 84 19.48 1.50 -19.27
CA ASP A 84 18.76 0.62 -20.20
C ASP A 84 17.25 0.44 -19.87
N GLY A 85 16.66 1.42 -19.18
CA GLY A 85 15.24 1.39 -18.81
C GLY A 85 14.89 0.41 -17.67
N VAL A 86 15.88 -0.09 -16.93
CA VAL A 86 15.66 -1.07 -15.84
C VAL A 86 14.76 -0.48 -14.77
N TYR A 87 14.95 0.78 -14.39
CA TYR A 87 14.10 1.43 -13.39
C TYR A 87 12.62 1.42 -13.81
N GLN A 88 12.32 1.87 -15.05
CA GLN A 88 10.94 1.93 -15.54
C GLN A 88 10.32 0.55 -15.66
N GLN A 89 11.08 -0.45 -16.10
CA GLN A 89 10.61 -1.82 -16.19
C GLN A 89 10.23 -2.37 -14.81
N LYS A 90 11.08 -2.15 -13.79
CA LYS A 90 10.83 -2.61 -12.42
C LYS A 90 9.66 -1.88 -11.76
N LEU A 91 9.54 -0.59 -12.01
CA LEU A 91 8.39 0.19 -11.54
C LEU A 91 7.09 -0.29 -12.19
N ASP A 92 7.09 -0.52 -13.51
CA ASP A 92 5.92 -1.03 -14.23
C ASP A 92 5.48 -2.40 -13.69
N GLU A 93 6.43 -3.32 -13.47
CA GLU A 93 6.14 -4.64 -12.88
C GLU A 93 5.46 -4.50 -11.51
N ALA A 94 5.96 -3.60 -10.65
CA ALA A 94 5.39 -3.38 -9.33
C ALA A 94 3.99 -2.74 -9.40
N LEU A 95 3.80 -1.73 -10.25
CA LEU A 95 2.50 -1.06 -10.44
C LEU A 95 1.45 -1.98 -11.02
N LEU A 96 1.80 -2.89 -11.94
CA LEU A 96 0.88 -3.90 -12.49
C LEU A 96 0.39 -4.87 -11.41
N ASN A 97 1.20 -5.15 -10.39
CA ASN A 97 0.84 -6.02 -9.28
C ASN A 97 0.25 -5.28 -8.08
N GLN A 98 0.09 -3.96 -8.16
CA GLN A 98 -0.32 -3.08 -7.06
C GLN A 98 -1.65 -3.51 -6.41
N ALA A 99 -2.61 -3.99 -7.20
CA ALA A 99 -3.93 -4.38 -6.71
C ALA A 99 -3.90 -5.61 -5.80
N ASP A 100 -2.96 -6.53 -6.07
CA ASP A 100 -2.83 -7.80 -5.35
C ASP A 100 -1.74 -7.74 -4.25
N ALA A 101 -0.98 -6.65 -4.19
CA ALA A 101 0.08 -6.46 -3.20
C ALA A 101 -0.50 -6.26 -1.79
N SER A 102 0.20 -6.78 -0.78
CA SER A 102 -0.13 -6.47 0.62
C SER A 102 0.08 -4.98 0.91
N ALA A 103 -0.48 -4.45 2.01
CA ALA A 103 -0.32 -3.04 2.35
C ALA A 103 1.16 -2.62 2.43
N ASP A 104 2.02 -3.48 2.98
CA ASP A 104 3.45 -3.19 3.15
C ASP A 104 4.30 -3.44 1.88
N ASP A 105 3.73 -4.00 0.81
CA ASP A 105 4.44 -4.30 -0.45
C ASP A 105 4.03 -3.38 -1.62
N LYS A 106 3.11 -2.45 -1.38
CA LYS A 106 2.63 -1.51 -2.39
C LYS A 106 3.69 -0.48 -2.76
N VAL A 107 3.60 0.04 -3.97
CA VAL A 107 4.34 1.25 -4.36
C VAL A 107 3.59 2.45 -3.80
N ASP A 108 4.18 3.16 -2.84
CA ASP A 108 3.56 4.35 -2.23
C ASP A 108 4.04 5.63 -2.91
N MET A 109 5.31 5.68 -3.27
CA MET A 109 5.93 6.79 -3.99
C MET A 109 6.90 6.27 -5.04
N PHE A 110 7.04 7.02 -6.11
CA PHE A 110 8.06 6.76 -7.11
C PHE A 110 8.56 8.05 -7.74
N LEU A 111 9.82 8.06 -8.13
CA LEU A 111 10.40 9.17 -8.91
C LEU A 111 10.06 8.98 -10.39
N SER A 112 9.74 10.07 -11.07
CA SER A 112 9.50 10.07 -12.51
C SER A 112 10.34 11.15 -13.19
N GLU A 113 10.99 10.79 -14.28
CA GLU A 113 11.60 11.74 -15.19
C GLU A 113 10.53 12.38 -16.09
N THR A 114 10.84 13.55 -16.61
CA THR A 114 9.94 14.33 -17.48
C THR A 114 9.40 13.50 -18.65
N ASP A 115 10.22 12.62 -19.22
CA ASP A 115 9.86 11.80 -20.39
C ASP A 115 8.80 10.74 -20.06
N TYR A 116 8.67 10.37 -18.79
CA TYR A 116 7.74 9.34 -18.33
C TYR A 116 6.56 9.89 -17.53
N VAL A 117 6.55 11.20 -17.22
CA VAL A 117 5.52 11.77 -16.34
C VAL A 117 4.11 11.50 -16.87
N PHE A 118 3.86 11.68 -18.17
CA PHE A 118 2.54 11.44 -18.76
C PHE A 118 2.10 9.99 -18.68
N LYS A 119 3.04 9.04 -18.79
CA LYS A 119 2.73 7.62 -18.67
C LYS A 119 2.08 7.27 -17.33
N TYR A 120 2.55 7.90 -16.24
CA TYR A 120 2.10 7.58 -14.89
C TYR A 120 1.02 8.52 -14.36
N THR A 121 0.86 9.72 -14.95
CA THR A 121 -0.13 10.70 -14.51
C THR A 121 -1.35 10.78 -15.42
N ASP A 122 -1.38 10.03 -16.52
CA ASP A 122 -2.57 9.92 -17.35
C ASP A 122 -3.70 9.29 -16.52
N LYS A 123 -4.89 9.90 -16.59
CA LYS A 123 -6.06 9.46 -15.83
C LYS A 123 -6.51 8.03 -16.15
N ASP A 124 -6.19 7.56 -17.35
CA ASP A 124 -6.56 6.22 -17.80
C ASP A 124 -5.54 5.16 -17.32
N ALA A 125 -4.35 5.60 -16.87
CA ALA A 125 -3.35 4.72 -16.25
C ALA A 125 -3.70 4.38 -14.80
N ASP A 126 -4.41 5.27 -14.08
CA ASP A 126 -4.90 5.10 -12.71
C ASP A 126 -3.81 4.68 -11.70
N VAL A 127 -2.59 5.20 -11.86
CA VAL A 127 -1.46 4.86 -10.97
C VAL A 127 -1.03 6.01 -10.07
N ALA A 128 -1.06 7.26 -10.54
CA ALA A 128 -0.71 8.40 -9.73
C ALA A 128 -1.97 9.10 -9.19
N MET A 129 -2.05 9.23 -7.86
CA MET A 129 -3.14 9.98 -7.23
C MET A 129 -2.82 11.48 -7.19
N PRO A 130 -3.82 12.36 -7.37
CA PRO A 130 -3.65 13.78 -7.11
C PRO A 130 -3.39 14.01 -5.61
N LEU A 131 -2.48 14.92 -5.31
CA LEU A 131 -2.15 15.35 -3.94
C LEU A 131 -3.18 16.34 -3.42
#